data_7176f3cd2095031465a74863215d02d0
#
_entry.id   7176f3cd2095031465a74863215d02d0
#
_cell.length_a   1.000
_cell.length_b   1.000
_cell.length_c   1.000
_cell.angle_alpha   90.00
_cell.angle_beta   90.00
_cell.angle_gamma   90.00
#
_symmetry.space_group_name_H-M   'P 1'
#
loop_
_entity.id
_entity.type
_entity.pdbx_description
1 polymer ?
#
loop_
_entity_poly.entity_id
_entity_poly.type
_entity_poly.pdbx_seq_one_letter_code
_entity_poly.pdbx_strand_id
1 'polypeptide(L)'
;SDVYKRQMQSYDFYMLFQKYGCNMQFGGDDQWANMLGGTELIRKKLAKDAHAMTITLLTNSEGKKMGKTEKGAVWLDPEKTSPYDFFQYWRNVGDNDVIKCLKLLTFLPIEQIEEMERTMTGAELNKAKELLAYELTSLIHGKEEADKCLEAAKKLFGGAGNTDDMPTTEIPAAELE
;
A
#
# COMPACT_ATOMS: atom_id res chain seq x y z
N SER A 1 -2.48 9.21 -28.11
CA SER A 1 -1.47 9.25 -27.01
C SER A 1 -1.08 7.87 -26.50
N ASP A 2 -1.98 6.89 -26.51
CA ASP A 2 -1.72 5.55 -25.94
C ASP A 2 -0.77 4.71 -26.80
N VAL A 3 -0.85 4.84 -28.12
CA VAL A 3 0.07 4.19 -29.06
C VAL A 3 1.52 4.64 -28.81
N TYR A 4 1.72 5.93 -28.61
CA TYR A 4 3.05 6.49 -28.37
C TYR A 4 3.64 6.00 -27.04
N LYS A 5 2.86 6.02 -25.96
CA LYS A 5 3.27 5.48 -24.64
C LYS A 5 3.68 4.02 -24.75
N ARG A 6 2.87 3.21 -25.43
CA ARG A 6 3.16 1.79 -25.67
C ARG A 6 4.46 1.57 -26.42
N GLN A 7 4.72 2.39 -27.45
CA GLN A 7 5.97 2.30 -28.22
C GLN A 7 7.19 2.63 -27.36
N MET A 8 7.14 3.72 -26.59
CA MET A 8 8.23 4.13 -25.71
C MET A 8 8.51 3.09 -24.62
N GLN A 9 7.49 2.61 -23.94
CA GLN A 9 7.63 1.58 -22.91
C GLN A 9 8.16 0.26 -23.49
N SER A 10 7.73 -0.13 -24.68
CA SER A 10 8.22 -1.32 -25.36
C SER A 10 9.71 -1.20 -25.71
N TYR A 11 10.14 -0.03 -26.15
CA TYR A 11 11.54 0.24 -26.47
C TYR A 11 12.40 0.26 -25.19
N ASP A 12 11.92 0.86 -24.12
CA ASP A 12 12.62 0.85 -22.82
C ASP A 12 12.85 -0.57 -22.34
N PHE A 13 11.84 -1.43 -22.38
CA PHE A 13 11.99 -2.83 -21.98
C PHE A 13 13.01 -3.58 -22.88
N TYR A 14 12.96 -3.35 -24.20
CA TYR A 14 13.93 -3.90 -25.13
C TYR A 14 15.37 -3.47 -24.79
N MET A 15 15.59 -2.20 -24.46
CA MET A 15 16.90 -1.68 -24.08
C MET A 15 17.39 -2.23 -22.73
N LEU A 16 16.48 -2.35 -21.75
CA LEU A 16 16.77 -2.95 -20.44
C LEU A 16 17.13 -4.44 -20.59
N PHE A 17 16.44 -5.15 -21.48
CA PHE A 17 16.77 -6.53 -21.80
C PHE A 17 18.19 -6.66 -22.36
N GLN A 18 18.55 -5.82 -23.34
CA GLN A 18 19.87 -5.88 -23.97
C GLN A 18 21.01 -5.45 -23.04
N LYS A 19 20.82 -4.37 -22.28
CA LYS A 19 21.88 -3.78 -21.45
C LYS A 19 22.09 -4.49 -20.12
N TYR A 20 21.00 -4.98 -19.53
CA TYR A 20 21.02 -5.48 -18.15
C TYR A 20 20.48 -6.90 -17.99
N GLY A 21 20.06 -7.55 -19.08
CA GLY A 21 19.46 -8.88 -19.04
C GLY A 21 18.08 -8.89 -18.33
N CYS A 22 17.42 -7.72 -18.23
CA CYS A 22 16.11 -7.61 -17.62
C CYS A 22 15.06 -8.30 -18.49
N ASN A 23 14.63 -9.48 -18.09
CA ASN A 23 13.74 -10.35 -18.88
C ASN A 23 12.30 -10.39 -18.38
N MET A 24 11.97 -9.63 -17.32
CA MET A 24 10.62 -9.60 -16.72
C MET A 24 10.20 -8.18 -16.38
N GLN A 25 8.95 -7.84 -16.70
CA GLN A 25 8.32 -6.57 -16.38
C GLN A 25 7.05 -6.79 -15.54
N PHE A 26 6.89 -5.98 -14.51
CA PHE A 26 5.72 -6.00 -13.63
C PHE A 26 4.92 -4.72 -13.78
N GLY A 27 3.60 -4.81 -13.63
CA GLY A 27 2.73 -3.65 -13.65
C GLY A 27 1.33 -3.94 -13.14
N GLY A 28 0.49 -2.92 -13.07
CA GLY A 28 -0.94 -3.11 -12.84
C GLY A 28 -1.63 -3.67 -14.09
N ASP A 29 -2.85 -4.19 -13.93
CA ASP A 29 -3.63 -4.78 -15.03
C ASP A 29 -3.85 -3.79 -16.19
N ASP A 30 -3.94 -2.49 -15.89
CA ASP A 30 -4.03 -1.42 -16.86
C ASP A 30 -2.78 -1.28 -17.75
N GLN A 31 -1.64 -1.86 -17.36
CA GLN A 31 -0.37 -1.84 -18.11
C GLN A 31 -0.15 -3.07 -18.99
N TRP A 32 -1.03 -4.06 -18.94
CA TRP A 32 -0.87 -5.33 -19.65
C TRP A 32 -0.53 -5.15 -21.14
N ALA A 33 -1.33 -4.39 -21.86
CA ALA A 33 -1.13 -4.15 -23.30
C ALA A 33 0.20 -3.43 -23.61
N ASN A 34 0.65 -2.54 -22.71
CA ASN A 34 1.90 -1.83 -22.86
C ASN A 34 3.11 -2.78 -22.70
N MET A 35 3.05 -3.65 -21.68
CA MET A 35 4.11 -4.62 -21.39
C MET A 35 4.22 -5.69 -22.48
N LEU A 36 3.09 -6.18 -23.01
CA LEU A 36 3.09 -7.11 -24.14
C LEU A 36 3.78 -6.54 -25.40
N GLY A 37 3.67 -5.24 -25.62
CA GLY A 37 4.41 -4.58 -26.71
C GLY A 37 5.92 -4.78 -26.58
N GLY A 38 6.45 -4.73 -25.36
CA GLY A 38 7.88 -4.96 -25.08
C GLY A 38 8.31 -6.41 -25.26
N THR A 39 7.52 -7.37 -24.74
CA THR A 39 7.81 -8.81 -24.93
C THR A 39 7.82 -9.18 -26.41
N GLU A 40 6.84 -8.68 -27.18
CA GLU A 40 6.78 -8.89 -28.64
C GLU A 40 7.95 -8.25 -29.38
N LEU A 41 8.38 -7.05 -28.99
CA LEU A 41 9.51 -6.38 -29.60
C LEU A 41 10.82 -7.19 -29.39
N ILE A 42 11.04 -7.68 -28.17
CA ILE A 42 12.19 -8.53 -27.83
C ILE A 42 12.15 -9.83 -28.64
N ARG A 43 11.01 -10.51 -28.69
CA ARG A 43 10.81 -11.73 -29.46
C ARG A 43 11.14 -11.50 -30.94
N LYS A 44 10.61 -10.44 -31.55
CA LYS A 44 10.80 -10.15 -32.99
C LYS A 44 12.21 -9.70 -33.33
N LYS A 45 12.88 -8.94 -32.47
CA LYS A 45 14.18 -8.36 -32.74
C LYS A 45 15.35 -9.24 -32.33
N LEU A 46 15.21 -10.00 -31.25
CA LEU A 46 16.29 -10.79 -30.66
C LEU A 46 16.03 -12.29 -30.69
N ALA A 47 14.84 -12.74 -31.12
CA ALA A 47 14.42 -14.15 -31.06
C ALA A 47 14.60 -14.74 -29.63
N LYS A 48 14.31 -13.94 -28.60
CA LYS A 48 14.42 -14.32 -27.19
C LYS A 48 13.07 -14.11 -26.48
N ASP A 49 12.88 -14.83 -25.39
CA ASP A 49 11.70 -14.73 -24.55
C ASP A 49 11.89 -13.67 -23.46
N ALA A 50 10.86 -12.88 -23.26
CA ALA A 50 10.70 -11.97 -22.14
C ALA A 50 9.29 -12.08 -21.60
N HIS A 51 9.12 -11.80 -20.31
CA HIS A 51 7.91 -12.08 -19.57
C HIS A 51 7.27 -10.78 -19.03
N ALA A 52 5.95 -10.81 -18.91
CA ALA A 52 5.19 -9.75 -18.26
C ALA A 52 4.26 -10.37 -17.22
N MET A 53 4.11 -9.70 -16.08
CA MET A 53 3.21 -10.10 -15.03
C MET A 53 2.43 -8.88 -14.54
N THR A 54 1.11 -9.02 -14.40
CA THR A 54 0.25 -7.98 -13.83
C THR A 54 -0.23 -8.35 -12.45
N ILE A 55 -0.44 -7.32 -11.65
CA ILE A 55 -1.04 -7.41 -10.32
C ILE A 55 -2.31 -6.57 -10.35
N THR A 56 -3.39 -7.09 -9.76
CA THR A 56 -4.66 -6.38 -9.64
C THR A 56 -4.46 -5.01 -9.00
N LEU A 57 -5.07 -3.99 -9.60
CA LEU A 57 -4.99 -2.63 -9.08
C LEU A 57 -5.56 -2.57 -7.66
N LEU A 58 -4.80 -1.97 -6.75
CA LEU A 58 -5.23 -1.77 -5.37
C LEU A 58 -6.31 -0.69 -5.30
N THR A 59 -7.55 -1.14 -5.15
CA THR A 59 -8.73 -0.30 -5.00
C THR A 59 -9.42 -0.61 -3.68
N ASN A 60 -10.10 0.38 -3.10
CA ASN A 60 -10.99 0.15 -1.98
C ASN A 60 -12.31 -0.50 -2.46
N SER A 61 -13.18 -0.87 -1.52
CA SER A 61 -14.51 -1.48 -1.77
C SER A 61 -15.45 -0.62 -2.62
N GLU A 62 -15.20 0.70 -2.71
CA GLU A 62 -15.92 1.64 -3.59
C GLU A 62 -15.32 1.71 -5.00
N GLY A 63 -14.28 0.96 -5.32
CA GLY A 63 -13.58 0.99 -6.61
C GLY A 63 -12.62 2.16 -6.80
N LYS A 64 -12.37 2.97 -5.76
CA LYS A 64 -11.40 4.07 -5.82
C LYS A 64 -9.98 3.55 -5.57
N LYS A 65 -9.01 4.11 -6.30
CA LYS A 65 -7.57 3.78 -6.09
C LYS A 65 -7.15 4.14 -4.67
N MET A 66 -6.54 3.19 -3.97
CA MET A 66 -5.96 3.42 -2.64
C MET A 66 -4.67 4.24 -2.71
N GLY A 67 -4.24 4.79 -1.57
CA GLY A 67 -3.04 5.64 -1.48
C GLY A 67 -3.28 7.10 -1.82
N LYS A 68 -4.53 7.50 -2.10
CA LYS A 68 -4.94 8.91 -2.24
C LYS A 68 -5.98 9.25 -1.19
N THR A 69 -5.73 10.31 -0.43
CA THR A 69 -6.66 10.89 0.54
C THR A 69 -7.13 12.26 0.05
N GLU A 70 -8.10 12.86 0.72
CA GLU A 70 -8.51 14.25 0.47
C GLU A 70 -7.36 15.25 0.66
N LYS A 71 -6.40 14.90 1.53
CA LYS A 71 -5.19 15.70 1.80
C LYS A 71 -4.04 15.42 0.81
N GLY A 72 -4.22 14.52 -0.15
CA GLY A 72 -3.20 14.15 -1.14
C GLY A 72 -2.79 12.68 -1.11
N ALA A 73 -1.61 12.36 -1.62
CA ALA A 73 -1.09 11.01 -1.63
C ALA A 73 -0.48 10.63 -0.27
N VAL A 74 -0.61 9.36 0.10
CA VAL A 74 0.15 8.76 1.22
C VAL A 74 1.51 8.35 0.67
N TRP A 75 2.55 9.06 1.13
CA TRP A 75 3.91 8.86 0.64
C TRP A 75 4.66 7.83 1.49
N LEU A 76 5.59 7.12 0.89
CA LEU A 76 6.53 6.25 1.60
C LEU A 76 7.69 7.05 2.23
N ASP A 77 7.91 8.26 1.73
CA ASP A 77 8.90 9.20 2.23
C ASP A 77 8.45 9.80 3.58
N PRO A 78 9.19 9.58 4.68
CA PRO A 78 8.81 10.03 6.02
C PRO A 78 8.78 11.56 6.17
N GLU A 79 9.46 12.30 5.29
CA GLU A 79 9.40 13.77 5.28
C GLU A 79 8.08 14.30 4.70
N LYS A 80 7.38 13.49 3.89
CA LYS A 80 6.09 13.87 3.25
C LYS A 80 4.88 13.28 3.97
N THR A 81 5.00 12.08 4.47
CA THR A 81 3.99 11.42 5.31
C THR A 81 4.72 10.80 6.49
N SER A 82 4.47 11.30 7.70
CA SER A 82 5.14 10.79 8.88
C SER A 82 4.85 9.28 9.06
N PRO A 83 5.75 8.50 9.69
CA PRO A 83 5.50 7.09 10.00
C PRO A 83 4.18 6.88 10.77
N TYR A 84 3.84 7.83 11.65
CA TYR A 84 2.60 7.78 12.41
C TYR A 84 1.36 8.00 11.52
N ASP A 85 1.38 9.00 10.62
CA ASP A 85 0.28 9.23 9.68
C ASP A 85 0.13 8.07 8.69
N PHE A 86 1.25 7.49 8.26
CA PHE A 86 1.26 6.28 7.44
C PHE A 86 0.63 5.11 8.17
N PHE A 87 0.99 4.87 9.44
CA PHE A 87 0.40 3.86 10.30
C PHE A 87 -1.11 4.08 10.47
N GLN A 88 -1.53 5.31 10.78
CA GLN A 88 -2.94 5.65 10.97
C GLN A 88 -3.77 5.49 9.68
N TYR A 89 -3.19 5.79 8.53
CA TYR A 89 -3.87 5.56 7.26
C TYR A 89 -4.25 4.08 7.09
N TRP A 90 -3.33 3.17 7.32
CA TRP A 90 -3.58 1.73 7.19
C TRP A 90 -4.45 1.17 8.32
N ARG A 91 -4.34 1.73 9.51
CA ARG A 91 -5.21 1.37 10.63
C ARG A 91 -6.68 1.79 10.43
N ASN A 92 -6.91 2.83 9.63
CA ASN A 92 -8.24 3.35 9.32
C ASN A 92 -8.81 2.83 7.98
N VAL A 93 -8.22 1.80 7.40
CA VAL A 93 -8.75 1.15 6.20
C VAL A 93 -10.15 0.57 6.47
N GLY A 94 -11.01 0.52 5.44
CA GLY A 94 -12.36 -0.03 5.57
C GLY A 94 -12.38 -1.51 5.98
N ASP A 95 -13.40 -1.92 6.72
CA ASP A 95 -13.56 -3.31 7.18
C ASP A 95 -13.57 -4.30 6.01
N ASN A 96 -14.19 -3.91 4.90
CA ASN A 96 -14.26 -4.73 3.67
C ASN A 96 -12.94 -4.81 2.91
N ASP A 97 -11.96 -3.97 3.24
CA ASP A 97 -10.72 -3.84 2.49
C ASP A 97 -9.52 -4.45 3.22
N VAL A 98 -9.59 -4.59 4.54
CA VAL A 98 -8.45 -4.98 5.38
C VAL A 98 -7.86 -6.34 4.98
N ILE A 99 -8.69 -7.35 4.76
CA ILE A 99 -8.24 -8.70 4.38
C ILE A 99 -7.57 -8.68 3.00
N LYS A 100 -8.17 -7.97 2.04
CA LYS A 100 -7.59 -7.78 0.72
C LYS A 100 -6.22 -7.10 0.80
N CYS A 101 -6.09 -6.07 1.65
CA CYS A 101 -4.82 -5.37 1.85
C CYS A 101 -3.78 -6.28 2.50
N LEU A 102 -4.14 -7.08 3.51
CA LEU A 102 -3.25 -8.07 4.11
C LEU A 102 -2.72 -9.06 3.06
N LYS A 103 -3.59 -9.62 2.22
CA LYS A 103 -3.21 -10.57 1.15
C LYS A 103 -2.28 -9.97 0.10
N LEU A 104 -2.48 -8.69 -0.25
CA LEU A 104 -1.75 -8.04 -1.34
C LEU A 104 -0.46 -7.34 -0.91
N LEU A 105 -0.38 -6.85 0.33
CA LEU A 105 0.65 -5.90 0.75
C LEU A 105 1.58 -6.44 1.85
N THR A 106 1.26 -7.59 2.45
CA THR A 106 2.09 -8.16 3.51
C THR A 106 2.71 -9.49 3.09
N PHE A 107 3.71 -9.93 3.85
CA PHE A 107 4.34 -11.25 3.70
C PHE A 107 3.84 -12.26 4.74
N LEU A 108 2.70 -11.99 5.36
CA LEU A 108 2.08 -12.92 6.30
C LEU A 108 1.67 -14.22 5.58
N PRO A 109 1.75 -15.38 6.26
CA PRO A 109 1.24 -16.63 5.70
C PRO A 109 -0.22 -16.51 5.29
N ILE A 110 -0.55 -17.01 4.11
CA ILE A 110 -1.91 -16.88 3.57
C ILE A 110 -2.93 -17.58 4.45
N GLU A 111 -2.56 -18.69 5.05
CA GLU A 111 -3.39 -19.47 5.97
C GLU A 111 -3.81 -18.66 7.19
N GLN A 112 -2.88 -17.83 7.71
CA GLN A 112 -3.16 -16.92 8.83
C GLN A 112 -4.19 -15.86 8.44
N ILE A 113 -4.05 -15.28 7.23
CA ILE A 113 -4.96 -14.26 6.72
C ILE A 113 -6.36 -14.87 6.45
N GLU A 114 -6.41 -16.06 5.90
CA GLU A 114 -7.68 -16.78 5.66
C GLU A 114 -8.38 -17.15 6.96
N GLU A 115 -7.64 -17.48 8.01
CA GLU A 115 -8.20 -17.68 9.33
C GLU A 115 -8.81 -16.40 9.91
N MET A 116 -8.11 -15.27 9.77
CA MET A 116 -8.66 -13.96 10.16
C MET A 116 -9.95 -13.64 9.37
N GLU A 117 -9.96 -13.88 8.06
CA GLU A 117 -11.14 -13.67 7.20
C GLU A 117 -12.35 -14.48 7.67
N ARG A 118 -12.12 -15.70 8.14
CA ARG A 118 -13.18 -16.61 8.59
C ARG A 118 -13.69 -16.30 10.00
N THR A 119 -12.81 -15.85 10.88
CA THR A 119 -13.08 -15.74 12.32
C THR A 119 -13.37 -14.33 12.80
N MET A 120 -12.77 -13.32 12.16
CA MET A 120 -12.86 -11.93 12.63
C MET A 120 -14.03 -11.20 12.00
N THR A 121 -14.90 -10.64 12.83
CA THR A 121 -16.05 -9.82 12.43
C THR A 121 -16.21 -8.61 13.34
N GLY A 122 -16.78 -7.53 12.80
CA GLY A 122 -17.07 -6.33 13.58
C GLY A 122 -15.83 -5.76 14.28
N ALA A 123 -15.86 -5.61 15.59
CA ALA A 123 -14.77 -5.00 16.36
C ALA A 123 -13.45 -5.78 16.31
N GLU A 124 -13.47 -7.08 15.99
CA GLU A 124 -12.25 -7.89 15.88
C GLU A 124 -11.42 -7.52 14.66
N LEU A 125 -12.04 -7.00 13.59
CA LEU A 125 -11.33 -6.48 12.43
C LEU A 125 -10.37 -5.34 12.76
N ASN A 126 -10.56 -4.64 13.88
CA ASN A 126 -9.59 -3.64 14.35
C ASN A 126 -8.22 -4.24 14.65
N LYS A 127 -8.16 -5.51 15.09
CA LYS A 127 -6.90 -6.22 15.30
C LYS A 127 -6.22 -6.53 13.96
N ALA A 128 -6.99 -6.91 12.94
CA ALA A 128 -6.47 -7.11 11.59
C ALA A 128 -5.95 -5.81 10.97
N LYS A 129 -6.63 -4.68 11.20
CA LYS A 129 -6.18 -3.36 10.76
C LYS A 129 -4.92 -2.90 11.48
N GLU A 130 -4.83 -3.14 12.79
CA GLU A 130 -3.64 -2.84 13.57
C GLU A 130 -2.45 -3.67 13.07
N LEU A 131 -2.65 -4.96 12.80
CA LEU A 131 -1.63 -5.84 12.23
C LEU A 131 -1.20 -5.34 10.85
N LEU A 132 -2.14 -5.00 9.96
CA LEU A 132 -1.83 -4.46 8.63
C LEU A 132 -0.97 -3.19 8.73
N ALA A 133 -1.37 -2.25 9.59
CA ALA A 133 -0.64 -1.00 9.79
C ALA A 133 0.77 -1.25 10.34
N TYR A 134 0.90 -2.17 11.30
CA TYR A 134 2.18 -2.55 11.88
C TYR A 134 3.12 -3.19 10.85
N GLU A 135 2.64 -4.19 10.10
CA GLU A 135 3.42 -4.87 9.07
C GLU A 135 3.93 -3.91 7.99
N LEU A 136 3.05 -3.05 7.48
CA LEU A 136 3.42 -2.08 6.45
C LEU A 136 4.36 -0.99 6.98
N THR A 137 4.14 -0.48 8.19
CA THR A 137 5.04 0.51 8.80
C THR A 137 6.40 -0.11 9.09
N SER A 138 6.43 -1.35 9.58
CA SER A 138 7.67 -2.09 9.81
C SER A 138 8.45 -2.33 8.53
N LEU A 139 7.77 -2.66 7.44
CA LEU A 139 8.38 -2.89 6.13
C LEU A 139 9.00 -1.61 5.54
N ILE A 140 8.34 -0.47 5.67
CA ILE A 140 8.72 0.79 5.00
C ILE A 140 9.61 1.66 5.88
N HIS A 141 9.28 1.80 7.17
CA HIS A 141 9.95 2.72 8.10
C HIS A 141 10.81 2.02 9.15
N GLY A 142 10.77 0.68 9.17
CA GLY A 142 11.50 -0.14 10.13
C GLY A 142 10.69 -0.46 11.38
N LYS A 143 11.09 -1.55 12.04
CA LYS A 143 10.40 -2.12 13.18
C LYS A 143 10.31 -1.17 14.38
N GLU A 144 11.37 -0.42 14.64
CA GLU A 144 11.43 0.53 15.75
C GLU A 144 10.36 1.63 15.62
N GLU A 145 10.17 2.18 14.43
CA GLU A 145 9.12 3.16 14.16
C GLU A 145 7.72 2.54 14.23
N ALA A 146 7.55 1.30 13.76
CA ALA A 146 6.29 0.58 13.88
C ALA A 146 5.91 0.34 15.35
N ASP A 147 6.87 -0.05 16.20
CA ASP A 147 6.66 -0.24 17.64
C ASP A 147 6.23 1.07 18.31
N LYS A 148 6.90 2.19 18.01
CA LYS A 148 6.52 3.54 18.52
C LYS A 148 5.09 3.93 18.09
N CYS A 149 4.75 3.72 16.82
CA CYS A 149 3.41 4.02 16.30
C CYS A 149 2.32 3.17 16.96
N LEU A 150 2.61 1.88 17.19
CA LEU A 150 1.69 0.97 17.85
C LEU A 150 1.45 1.36 19.31
N GLU A 151 2.51 1.71 20.05
CA GLU A 151 2.41 2.19 21.42
C GLU A 151 1.63 3.49 21.51
N ALA A 152 1.91 4.46 20.64
CA ALA A 152 1.19 5.72 20.58
C ALA A 152 -0.32 5.49 20.30
N ALA A 153 -0.62 4.61 19.35
CA ALA A 153 -2.00 4.25 19.04
C ALA A 153 -2.71 3.59 20.24
N LYS A 154 -2.06 2.71 20.97
CA LYS A 154 -2.62 2.07 22.17
C LYS A 154 -2.86 3.07 23.29
N LYS A 155 -1.98 4.02 23.51
CA LYS A 155 -2.17 5.09 24.51
C LYS A 155 -3.39 5.95 24.20
N LEU A 156 -3.58 6.33 22.93
CA LEU A 156 -4.69 7.19 22.50
C LEU A 156 -6.05 6.48 22.52
N PHE A 157 -6.09 5.18 22.22
CA PHE A 157 -7.36 4.45 22.05
C PHE A 157 -7.62 3.38 23.11
N GLY A 158 -6.65 3.10 23.98
CA GLY A 158 -6.74 2.05 25.01
C GLY A 158 -7.41 2.48 26.32
N GLY A 159 -7.86 3.71 26.47
CA GLY A 159 -8.64 4.18 27.63
C GLY A 159 -7.89 4.23 28.98
N ALA A 160 -6.59 3.95 29.04
CA ALA A 160 -5.77 3.90 30.24
C ALA A 160 -4.50 4.79 30.14
N GLY A 161 -4.46 5.74 29.22
CA GLY A 161 -3.32 6.64 29.02
C GLY A 161 -3.44 7.90 29.88
N ASN A 162 -2.30 8.31 30.43
CA ASN A 162 -2.13 9.62 31.05
C ASN A 162 -2.48 10.70 30.01
N THR A 163 -3.37 11.61 30.33
CA THR A 163 -3.84 12.67 29.42
C THR A 163 -2.77 13.72 29.11
N ASP A 164 -1.61 13.66 29.76
CA ASP A 164 -0.53 14.65 29.62
C ASP A 164 0.18 14.61 28.24
N ASP A 165 0.08 13.48 27.51
CA ASP A 165 0.67 13.28 26.18
C ASP A 165 -0.33 13.48 25.02
N MET A 166 -1.58 13.87 25.30
CA MET A 166 -2.58 14.13 24.27
C MET A 166 -2.35 15.49 23.63
N PRO A 167 -2.40 15.61 22.28
CA PRO A 167 -2.42 16.92 21.65
C PRO A 167 -3.66 17.66 22.11
N THR A 168 -3.44 18.73 22.90
CA THR A 168 -4.51 19.59 23.43
C THR A 168 -4.63 20.82 22.55
N THR A 169 -5.86 21.18 22.18
CA THR A 169 -6.18 22.45 21.55
C THR A 169 -6.90 23.30 22.54
N GLU A 170 -6.35 24.48 22.86
CA GLU A 170 -7.03 25.47 23.68
C GLU A 170 -8.16 26.10 22.85
N ILE A 171 -9.40 25.91 23.26
CA ILE A 171 -10.56 26.57 22.64
C ILE A 171 -10.94 27.72 23.55
N PRO A 172 -10.98 28.97 23.09
CA PRO A 172 -11.44 30.11 23.89
C PRO A 172 -12.89 29.87 24.41
N ALA A 173 -13.14 30.18 25.66
CA ALA A 173 -14.45 29.96 26.26
C ALA A 173 -15.63 30.67 25.53
N ALA A 174 -15.32 31.70 24.75
CA ALA A 174 -16.28 32.41 23.91
C ALA A 174 -16.75 31.65 22.67
N GLU A 175 -16.11 30.54 22.31
CA GLU A 175 -16.47 29.68 21.18
C GLU A 175 -17.21 28.40 21.61
N LEU A 176 -17.55 28.32 22.90
CA LEU A 176 -18.30 27.18 23.52
C LEU A 176 -19.80 27.45 23.71
N GLU A 177 -20.33 28.58 23.21
CA GLU A 177 -21.78 28.90 23.22
C GLU A 177 -22.48 28.50 21.91
#